data_6e105d76b71959ead19a2f3085cd1c12
#
_entry.id   6e105d76b71959ead19a2f3085cd1c12
#
_cell.length_a   1.000
_cell.length_b   1.000
_cell.length_c   1.000
_cell.angle_alpha   90.00
_cell.angle_beta   90.00
_cell.angle_gamma   90.00
#
_symmetry.space_group_name_H-M   'P 1'
#
loop_
_entity.id
_entity.type
_entity.pdbx_description
1 polymer ?
#
loop_
_entity_poly.entity_id
_entity_poly.type
_entity_poly.pdbx_seq_one_letter_code
_entity_poly.pdbx_strand_id
1 'polypeptide(L)'
;MWPISVLKIMQKTVDDYINSDSFSVYYMTVSGHGGYSYNTMSERNADLVKDLKYSDEVKGYLAANIELDKAMEYLLARLEKAGKLDNTLICLTDDHYPYSLDEFDGVSELAGHKVDTTFEQYKNAWLLWSGSMKKPVKVNTYCSSLDILPTLSNMLGLEYDSRMLAGTDVFGNKEPFVVFADRSWISQNGKYNASTGEYTAFKGAKGKDDIDELNNRCNNLFTVSRMILDNNVYAEAFGDTHVTGK
;
A
#
# COMPACT_ATOMS: atom_id res chain seq x y z
N MET A 1 -13.01 -22.54 -7.87
CA MET A 1 -13.47 -22.30 -6.48
C MET A 1 -12.72 -21.07 -5.98
N TRP A 2 -13.32 -19.94 -6.05
CA TRP A 2 -12.83 -18.64 -5.59
C TRP A 2 -13.46 -18.32 -4.23
N PRO A 3 -12.72 -17.78 -3.26
CA PRO A 3 -11.27 -17.67 -3.20
C PRO A 3 -10.64 -18.76 -2.31
N ILE A 4 -9.44 -19.21 -2.65
CA ILE A 4 -8.59 -19.93 -1.70
C ILE A 4 -8.07 -18.88 -0.71
N SER A 5 -8.12 -19.12 0.62
CA SER A 5 -7.65 -18.15 1.61
C SER A 5 -6.16 -17.84 1.44
N VAL A 6 -5.75 -16.62 1.82
CA VAL A 6 -4.33 -16.19 1.78
C VAL A 6 -3.46 -17.15 2.60
N LEU A 7 -3.93 -17.61 3.76
CA LEU A 7 -3.23 -18.62 4.55
C LEU A 7 -2.96 -19.89 3.73
N LYS A 8 -3.96 -20.40 3.00
CA LYS A 8 -3.78 -21.60 2.16
C LYS A 8 -2.85 -21.36 0.98
N ILE A 9 -2.85 -20.16 0.41
CA ILE A 9 -1.91 -19.80 -0.64
C ILE A 9 -0.49 -19.87 -0.09
N MET A 10 -0.21 -19.20 1.02
CA MET A 10 1.11 -19.23 1.65
C MET A 10 1.54 -20.63 2.07
N GLN A 11 0.62 -21.43 2.63
CA GLN A 11 0.90 -22.84 2.97
C GLN A 11 1.31 -23.69 1.78
N LYS A 12 0.84 -23.38 0.58
CA LYS A 12 1.17 -24.11 -0.64
C LYS A 12 2.44 -23.64 -1.34
N THR A 13 2.79 -22.35 -1.19
CA THR A 13 3.82 -21.72 -2.01
C THR A 13 5.10 -21.38 -1.25
N VAL A 14 5.08 -21.29 0.08
CA VAL A 14 6.26 -20.94 0.86
C VAL A 14 7.42 -21.90 0.63
N ASP A 15 7.15 -23.18 0.46
CA ASP A 15 8.18 -24.20 0.24
C ASP A 15 8.89 -24.07 -1.13
N ASP A 16 8.28 -23.40 -2.09
CA ASP A 16 8.84 -23.19 -3.42
C ASP A 16 10.07 -22.26 -3.42
N TYR A 17 10.16 -21.37 -2.42
CA TYR A 17 11.22 -20.35 -2.38
C TYR A 17 12.01 -20.26 -1.08
N ILE A 18 11.45 -20.71 0.06
CA ILE A 18 12.02 -20.43 1.38
C ILE A 18 13.44 -21.02 1.57
N ASN A 19 13.77 -22.07 0.82
CA ASN A 19 15.09 -22.71 0.88
C ASN A 19 16.08 -22.16 -0.15
N SER A 20 15.67 -21.23 -1.02
CA SER A 20 16.56 -20.58 -2.00
C SER A 20 17.56 -19.66 -1.28
N ASP A 21 18.76 -19.49 -1.84
CA ASP A 21 19.77 -18.58 -1.27
C ASP A 21 19.26 -17.15 -1.17
N SER A 22 18.54 -16.68 -2.19
CA SER A 22 17.83 -15.41 -2.23
C SER A 22 16.47 -15.57 -2.90
N PHE A 23 15.52 -14.75 -2.53
CA PHE A 23 14.19 -14.72 -3.15
C PHE A 23 13.59 -13.33 -3.12
N SER A 24 12.74 -13.06 -4.10
CA SER A 24 11.81 -11.93 -4.13
C SER A 24 10.44 -12.48 -4.48
N VAL A 25 9.45 -12.28 -3.63
CA VAL A 25 8.11 -12.84 -3.78
C VAL A 25 7.07 -11.74 -3.59
N TYR A 26 6.13 -11.66 -4.51
CA TYR A 26 4.99 -10.78 -4.43
C TYR A 26 3.71 -11.59 -4.23
N TYR A 27 3.01 -11.35 -3.14
CA TYR A 27 1.70 -11.93 -2.87
C TYR A 27 0.60 -10.90 -3.10
N MET A 28 -0.25 -11.15 -4.09
CA MET A 28 -1.53 -10.47 -4.18
C MET A 28 -2.55 -11.21 -3.31
N THR A 29 -2.92 -10.60 -2.19
CA THR A 29 -3.83 -11.22 -1.23
C THR A 29 -5.28 -10.99 -1.64
N VAL A 30 -6.18 -11.92 -1.29
CA VAL A 30 -7.58 -11.87 -1.76
C VAL A 30 -8.62 -12.10 -0.66
N SER A 31 -8.20 -12.51 0.55
CA SER A 31 -9.16 -12.83 1.62
C SER A 31 -9.93 -11.61 2.11
N GLY A 32 -9.33 -10.42 2.05
CA GLY A 32 -9.95 -9.15 2.40
C GLY A 32 -10.69 -8.46 1.25
N HIS A 33 -10.86 -9.14 0.09
CA HIS A 33 -11.56 -8.58 -1.07
C HIS A 33 -13.05 -8.38 -0.78
N GLY A 34 -13.64 -7.39 -1.42
CA GLY A 34 -15.03 -6.95 -1.22
C GLY A 34 -16.12 -8.02 -1.30
N GLY A 35 -17.32 -7.65 -0.88
CA GLY A 35 -18.41 -8.56 -0.57
C GLY A 35 -18.29 -9.06 0.87
N TYR A 36 -18.20 -8.11 1.81
CA TYR A 36 -17.90 -8.36 3.23
C TYR A 36 -19.06 -8.96 4.04
N SER A 37 -20.27 -9.03 3.49
CA SER A 37 -21.32 -9.85 4.09
C SER A 37 -20.84 -11.29 4.12
N TYR A 38 -20.68 -11.83 5.29
CA TYR A 38 -20.12 -13.16 5.62
C TYR A 38 -19.97 -14.12 4.42
N ASN A 39 -18.81 -14.09 3.81
CA ASN A 39 -18.37 -15.06 2.84
C ASN A 39 -17.58 -16.19 3.54
N THR A 40 -17.22 -17.24 2.82
CA THR A 40 -16.49 -18.40 3.38
C THR A 40 -15.21 -18.01 4.15
N MET A 41 -14.60 -16.84 3.88
CA MET A 41 -13.39 -16.38 4.59
C MET A 41 -13.76 -15.72 5.91
N SER A 42 -14.73 -14.81 5.90
CA SER A 42 -15.21 -14.12 7.10
C SER A 42 -15.94 -15.08 8.04
N GLU A 43 -16.72 -16.07 7.52
CA GLU A 43 -17.39 -17.07 8.33
C GLU A 43 -16.44 -17.86 9.24
N ARG A 44 -15.23 -18.17 8.78
CA ARG A 44 -14.23 -18.89 9.58
C ARG A 44 -13.78 -18.15 10.83
N ASN A 45 -13.86 -16.84 10.80
CA ASN A 45 -13.39 -15.96 11.86
C ASN A 45 -14.55 -15.19 12.52
N ALA A 46 -15.80 -15.50 12.17
CA ALA A 46 -16.99 -14.80 12.67
C ALA A 46 -17.05 -14.75 14.20
N ASP A 47 -16.69 -15.85 14.86
CA ASP A 47 -16.69 -15.92 16.34
C ASP A 47 -15.71 -14.94 17.00
N LEU A 48 -14.62 -14.54 16.31
CA LEU A 48 -13.62 -13.62 16.84
C LEU A 48 -14.11 -12.16 16.81
N VAL A 49 -15.12 -11.86 16.02
CA VAL A 49 -15.62 -10.49 15.80
C VAL A 49 -17.08 -10.31 16.27
N LYS A 50 -17.79 -11.38 16.65
CA LYS A 50 -19.23 -11.37 16.94
C LYS A 50 -19.64 -10.37 18.03
N ASP A 51 -18.79 -10.19 19.04
CA ASP A 51 -19.08 -9.33 20.20
C ASP A 51 -18.63 -7.88 19.97
N LEU A 52 -18.03 -7.55 18.81
CA LEU A 52 -17.67 -6.20 18.44
C LEU A 52 -18.95 -5.37 18.16
N LYS A 53 -18.89 -4.08 18.52
CA LYS A 53 -20.01 -3.15 18.33
C LYS A 53 -19.95 -2.47 16.96
N TYR A 54 -19.97 -3.29 15.91
CA TYR A 54 -19.96 -2.84 14.52
C TYR A 54 -21.12 -3.49 13.76
N SER A 55 -21.46 -2.92 12.61
CA SER A 55 -22.37 -3.53 11.65
C SER A 55 -21.86 -4.92 11.21
N ASP A 56 -22.75 -5.76 10.71
CA ASP A 56 -22.37 -7.10 10.24
C ASP A 56 -21.40 -7.04 9.06
N GLU A 57 -21.51 -6.02 8.23
CA GLU A 57 -20.59 -5.79 7.12
C GLU A 57 -19.18 -5.47 7.60
N VAL A 58 -19.03 -4.54 8.55
CA VAL A 58 -17.75 -4.21 9.19
C VAL A 58 -17.17 -5.42 9.92
N LYS A 59 -17.99 -6.19 10.63
CA LYS A 59 -17.54 -7.45 11.24
C LYS A 59 -17.04 -8.44 10.18
N GLY A 60 -17.75 -8.57 9.07
CA GLY A 60 -17.34 -9.41 7.95
C GLY A 60 -15.99 -8.98 7.36
N TYR A 61 -15.78 -7.70 7.18
CA TYR A 61 -14.50 -7.12 6.76
C TYR A 61 -13.37 -7.46 7.73
N LEU A 62 -13.56 -7.23 9.02
CA LEU A 62 -12.58 -7.55 10.06
C LEU A 62 -12.28 -9.05 10.10
N ALA A 63 -13.31 -9.89 10.04
CA ALA A 63 -13.18 -11.35 10.03
C ALA A 63 -12.40 -11.85 8.80
N ALA A 64 -12.61 -11.24 7.64
CA ALA A 64 -11.88 -11.58 6.42
C ALA A 64 -10.39 -11.18 6.52
N ASN A 65 -10.07 -10.05 7.14
CA ASN A 65 -8.69 -9.59 7.35
C ASN A 65 -7.92 -10.44 8.37
N ILE A 66 -8.59 -11.13 9.30
CA ILE A 66 -7.96 -12.11 10.20
C ILE A 66 -7.30 -13.26 9.41
N GLU A 67 -7.78 -13.60 8.21
CA GLU A 67 -7.09 -14.57 7.35
C GLU A 67 -5.71 -14.09 6.90
N LEU A 68 -5.53 -12.79 6.66
CA LEU A 68 -4.21 -12.21 6.37
C LEU A 68 -3.30 -12.28 7.60
N ASP A 69 -3.82 -11.95 8.78
CA ASP A 69 -3.07 -12.03 10.04
C ASP A 69 -2.53 -13.46 10.28
N LYS A 70 -3.39 -14.47 10.15
CA LYS A 70 -3.00 -15.89 10.25
C LYS A 70 -1.98 -16.30 9.18
N ALA A 71 -2.10 -15.75 7.97
CA ALA A 71 -1.15 -16.02 6.90
C ALA A 71 0.23 -15.42 7.21
N MET A 72 0.27 -14.23 7.79
CA MET A 72 1.50 -13.58 8.24
C MET A 72 2.14 -14.35 9.41
N GLU A 73 1.36 -14.78 10.41
CA GLU A 73 1.85 -15.65 11.48
C GLU A 73 2.52 -16.90 10.91
N TYR A 74 1.86 -17.57 9.97
CA TYR A 74 2.43 -18.74 9.29
C TYR A 74 3.75 -18.42 8.57
N LEU A 75 3.78 -17.35 7.78
CA LEU A 75 4.98 -16.94 7.04
C LEU A 75 6.15 -16.65 7.97
N LEU A 76 5.92 -15.88 9.03
CA LEU A 76 6.93 -15.53 10.02
C LEU A 76 7.52 -16.79 10.71
N ALA A 77 6.66 -17.72 11.13
CA ALA A 77 7.10 -18.99 11.72
C ALA A 77 7.93 -19.83 10.73
N ARG A 78 7.58 -19.81 9.44
CA ARG A 78 8.36 -20.53 8.41
C ARG A 78 9.71 -19.87 8.15
N LEU A 79 9.79 -18.54 8.10
CA LEU A 79 11.04 -17.78 7.96
C LEU A 79 11.96 -18.00 9.17
N GLU A 80 11.41 -18.01 10.38
CA GLU A 80 12.16 -18.30 11.61
C GLU A 80 12.75 -19.71 11.57
N LYS A 81 11.94 -20.71 11.26
CA LYS A 81 12.37 -22.10 11.13
C LYS A 81 13.46 -22.29 10.08
N ALA A 82 13.43 -21.52 9.02
CA ALA A 82 14.44 -21.53 7.95
C ALA A 82 15.69 -20.69 8.28
N GLY A 83 15.74 -20.00 9.42
CA GLY A 83 16.83 -19.11 9.80
C GLY A 83 16.95 -17.86 8.94
N LYS A 84 15.85 -17.44 8.29
CA LYS A 84 15.84 -16.31 7.33
C LYS A 84 15.10 -15.08 7.84
N LEU A 85 14.53 -15.14 9.05
CA LEU A 85 13.67 -14.09 9.60
C LEU A 85 14.38 -12.73 9.65
N ASP A 86 15.62 -12.71 10.13
CA ASP A 86 16.43 -11.50 10.31
C ASP A 86 16.95 -10.92 8.98
N ASN A 87 17.00 -11.74 7.94
CA ASN A 87 17.51 -11.35 6.62
C ASN A 87 16.39 -11.25 5.55
N THR A 88 15.15 -11.16 6.00
CA THR A 88 13.99 -10.96 5.12
C THR A 88 13.35 -9.62 5.42
N LEU A 89 13.13 -8.82 4.38
CA LEU A 89 12.32 -7.61 4.43
C LEU A 89 10.90 -7.94 3.95
N ILE A 90 9.91 -7.68 4.80
CA ILE A 90 8.49 -7.80 4.45
C ILE A 90 7.94 -6.39 4.25
N CYS A 91 7.37 -6.17 3.08
CA CYS A 91 6.65 -4.94 2.73
C CYS A 91 5.17 -5.26 2.58
N LEU A 92 4.33 -4.62 3.36
CA LEU A 92 2.88 -4.82 3.36
C LEU A 92 2.17 -3.48 3.17
N THR A 93 1.27 -3.43 2.21
CA THR A 93 0.39 -2.29 1.93
C THR A 93 -0.90 -2.79 1.28
N ASP A 94 -1.94 -2.00 1.33
CA ASP A 94 -3.16 -2.20 0.57
C ASP A 94 -3.00 -1.67 -0.86
N ASP A 95 -3.79 -2.21 -1.77
CA ASP A 95 -3.89 -1.78 -3.16
C ASP A 95 -4.92 -0.64 -3.33
N HIS A 96 -5.94 -0.59 -2.49
CA HIS A 96 -6.98 0.45 -2.46
C HIS A 96 -7.71 0.46 -1.11
N TYR A 97 -8.50 1.49 -0.85
CA TYR A 97 -9.40 1.53 0.30
C TYR A 97 -10.55 0.50 0.15
N PRO A 98 -11.19 0.09 1.26
CA PRO A 98 -12.26 -0.91 1.23
C PRO A 98 -13.59 -0.33 0.70
N TYR A 99 -13.63 0.00 -0.60
CA TYR A 99 -14.75 0.68 -1.27
C TYR A 99 -16.09 -0.04 -1.14
N SER A 100 -16.10 -1.35 -0.89
CA SER A 100 -17.33 -2.09 -0.66
C SER A 100 -17.98 -1.81 0.70
N LEU A 101 -17.28 -1.11 1.61
CA LEU A 101 -17.86 -0.61 2.87
C LEU A 101 -18.58 0.73 2.72
N ASP A 102 -18.44 1.41 1.59
CA ASP A 102 -19.05 2.73 1.37
C ASP A 102 -20.57 2.67 1.28
N GLU A 103 -21.13 1.55 0.83
CA GLU A 103 -22.57 1.37 0.67
C GLU A 103 -23.34 1.59 1.99
N PHE A 104 -22.69 1.37 3.14
CA PHE A 104 -23.25 1.54 4.48
C PHE A 104 -22.42 2.49 5.38
N ASP A 105 -21.56 3.32 4.78
CA ASP A 105 -20.64 4.22 5.53
C ASP A 105 -19.72 3.47 6.52
N GLY A 106 -19.39 2.21 6.20
CA GLY A 106 -18.61 1.32 7.07
C GLY A 106 -17.18 1.81 7.31
N VAL A 107 -16.60 2.58 6.39
CA VAL A 107 -15.28 3.21 6.60
C VAL A 107 -15.37 4.25 7.73
N SER A 108 -16.42 5.07 7.75
CA SER A 108 -16.66 6.04 8.85
C SER A 108 -17.00 5.35 10.17
N GLU A 109 -17.71 4.22 10.12
CA GLU A 109 -17.98 3.39 11.30
C GLU A 109 -16.69 2.88 11.93
N LEU A 110 -15.76 2.34 11.12
CA LEU A 110 -14.44 1.89 11.58
C LEU A 110 -13.58 3.03 12.13
N ALA A 111 -13.62 4.18 11.48
CA ALA A 111 -12.88 5.36 11.90
C ALA A 111 -13.44 6.01 13.17
N GLY A 112 -14.72 5.77 13.50
CA GLY A 112 -15.42 6.39 14.61
C GLY A 112 -15.79 7.87 14.37
N HIS A 113 -15.70 8.34 13.14
CA HIS A 113 -16.10 9.67 12.68
C HIS A 113 -16.39 9.64 11.18
N LYS A 114 -17.06 10.70 10.68
CA LYS A 114 -17.30 10.83 9.24
C LYS A 114 -15.98 11.09 8.52
N VAL A 115 -15.62 10.17 7.63
CA VAL A 115 -14.38 10.21 6.84
C VAL A 115 -14.50 11.22 5.69
N ASP A 116 -13.44 12.01 5.47
CA ASP A 116 -13.28 12.88 4.31
C ASP A 116 -13.03 12.01 3.07
N THR A 117 -13.96 12.05 2.10
CA THR A 117 -13.92 11.23 0.90
C THR A 117 -12.92 11.71 -0.16
N THR A 118 -12.35 12.90 -0.01
CA THR A 118 -11.33 13.42 -0.93
C THR A 118 -9.92 12.93 -0.58
N PHE A 119 -9.59 12.88 0.71
CA PHE A 119 -8.23 12.59 1.18
C PHE A 119 -8.17 11.43 2.19
N GLU A 120 -8.95 11.52 3.27
CA GLU A 120 -8.83 10.59 4.38
C GLU A 120 -9.24 9.17 4.00
N GLN A 121 -10.23 9.02 3.13
CA GLN A 121 -10.70 7.74 2.61
C GLN A 121 -9.56 6.91 1.99
N TYR A 122 -8.58 7.56 1.38
CA TYR A 122 -7.42 6.91 0.74
C TYR A 122 -6.23 6.71 1.68
N LYS A 123 -6.38 7.10 2.95
CA LYS A 123 -5.32 6.91 3.95
C LYS A 123 -5.27 5.46 4.38
N ASN A 124 -4.16 4.83 4.09
CA ASN A 124 -3.91 3.44 4.43
C ASN A 124 -2.58 3.25 5.19
N ALA A 125 -2.25 2.00 5.51
CA ALA A 125 -1.03 1.64 6.18
C ALA A 125 0.00 1.11 5.18
N TRP A 126 1.25 1.55 5.35
CA TRP A 126 2.41 0.93 4.73
C TRP A 126 3.36 0.47 5.83
N LEU A 127 3.61 -0.84 5.88
CA LEU A 127 4.42 -1.49 6.90
C LEU A 127 5.66 -2.11 6.26
N LEU A 128 6.82 -1.81 6.83
CA LEU A 128 8.09 -2.48 6.53
C LEU A 128 8.55 -3.19 7.79
N TRP A 129 8.88 -4.45 7.66
CA TRP A 129 9.29 -5.27 8.80
C TRP A 129 10.41 -6.24 8.44
N SER A 130 11.33 -6.46 9.39
CA SER A 130 12.35 -7.51 9.34
C SER A 130 12.61 -8.00 10.76
N GLY A 131 12.98 -9.26 10.95
CA GLY A 131 13.35 -9.83 12.26
C GLY A 131 14.54 -9.13 12.90
N SER A 132 15.41 -8.52 12.11
CA SER A 132 16.55 -7.72 12.60
C SER A 132 16.16 -6.38 13.22
N MET A 133 14.92 -5.90 13.03
CA MET A 133 14.45 -4.63 13.61
C MET A 133 14.27 -4.72 15.11
N LYS A 134 15.05 -3.95 15.86
CA LYS A 134 15.04 -3.99 17.33
C LYS A 134 13.94 -3.15 17.96
N LYS A 135 13.40 -2.18 17.24
CA LYS A 135 12.30 -1.30 17.69
C LYS A 135 11.59 -0.67 16.51
N PRO A 136 10.30 -0.35 16.68
CA PRO A 136 9.54 0.29 15.61
C PRO A 136 10.02 1.72 15.35
N VAL A 137 9.96 2.11 14.07
CA VAL A 137 10.18 3.48 13.61
C VAL A 137 8.90 3.97 12.97
N LYS A 138 8.34 5.06 13.47
CA LYS A 138 7.16 5.69 12.87
C LYS A 138 7.60 6.79 11.91
N VAL A 139 7.24 6.64 10.65
CA VAL A 139 7.44 7.66 9.61
C VAL A 139 6.13 8.45 9.46
N ASN A 140 6.21 9.77 9.61
CA ASN A 140 5.03 10.66 9.51
C ASN A 140 5.03 11.49 8.22
N THR A 141 5.95 11.19 7.29
CA THR A 141 5.99 11.81 5.97
C THR A 141 4.81 11.33 5.13
N TYR A 142 4.10 12.23 4.48
CA TYR A 142 3.10 11.85 3.49
C TYR A 142 3.79 11.12 2.33
N CYS A 143 3.25 9.98 1.97
CA CYS A 143 3.76 9.15 0.87
C CYS A 143 2.60 8.43 0.17
N SER A 144 2.88 7.88 -0.98
CA SER A 144 1.93 7.10 -1.76
C SER A 144 2.55 5.78 -2.23
N SER A 145 1.77 4.94 -2.90
CA SER A 145 2.27 3.70 -3.50
C SER A 145 3.41 3.93 -4.51
N LEU A 146 3.52 5.13 -5.10
CA LEU A 146 4.63 5.49 -5.99
C LEU A 146 5.99 5.49 -5.27
N ASP A 147 5.99 5.76 -3.97
CA ASP A 147 7.20 5.90 -3.15
C ASP A 147 7.75 4.55 -2.65
N ILE A 148 6.98 3.47 -2.81
CA ILE A 148 7.36 2.12 -2.34
C ILE A 148 8.64 1.65 -3.05
N LEU A 149 8.64 1.66 -4.38
CA LEU A 149 9.76 1.13 -5.16
C LEU A 149 11.07 1.89 -4.93
N PRO A 150 11.13 3.23 -5.03
CA PRO A 150 12.37 3.96 -4.75
C PRO A 150 12.86 3.78 -3.29
N THR A 151 11.94 3.71 -2.33
CA THR A 151 12.30 3.49 -0.92
C THR A 151 12.90 2.10 -0.71
N LEU A 152 12.25 1.05 -1.22
CA LEU A 152 12.76 -0.32 -1.11
C LEU A 152 14.10 -0.47 -1.85
N SER A 153 14.26 0.14 -3.03
CA SER A 153 15.50 0.10 -3.78
C SER A 153 16.66 0.70 -2.98
N ASN A 154 16.47 1.84 -2.35
CA ASN A 154 17.50 2.44 -1.49
C ASN A 154 17.76 1.61 -0.23
N MET A 155 16.73 1.10 0.44
CA MET A 155 16.89 0.27 1.63
C MET A 155 17.67 -1.03 1.34
N LEU A 156 17.49 -1.59 0.15
CA LEU A 156 18.16 -2.82 -0.28
C LEU A 156 19.50 -2.56 -0.98
N GLY A 157 19.90 -1.29 -1.14
CA GLY A 157 21.15 -0.91 -1.81
C GLY A 157 21.18 -1.26 -3.30
N LEU A 158 20.03 -1.26 -3.96
CA LEU A 158 19.93 -1.54 -5.40
C LEU A 158 20.38 -0.32 -6.21
N GLU A 159 21.13 -0.57 -7.28
CA GLU A 159 21.44 0.46 -8.28
C GLU A 159 20.24 0.67 -9.22
N TYR A 160 19.77 1.90 -9.33
CA TYR A 160 18.67 2.27 -10.23
C TYR A 160 18.73 3.74 -10.60
N ASP A 161 18.15 4.10 -11.75
CA ASP A 161 18.01 5.51 -12.16
C ASP A 161 16.72 6.09 -11.57
N SER A 162 16.85 6.87 -10.52
CA SER A 162 15.70 7.50 -9.83
C SER A 162 14.87 8.45 -10.71
N ARG A 163 15.41 8.89 -11.87
CA ARG A 163 14.69 9.75 -12.83
C ARG A 163 13.60 8.98 -13.58
N MET A 164 13.70 7.64 -13.59
CA MET A 164 12.73 6.77 -14.23
C MET A 164 11.56 6.41 -13.32
N LEU A 165 11.56 6.86 -12.06
CA LEU A 165 10.50 6.62 -11.09
C LEU A 165 9.74 7.91 -10.76
N ALA A 166 8.41 7.82 -10.74
CA ALA A 166 7.55 8.96 -10.37
C ALA A 166 7.60 9.28 -8.87
N GLY A 167 7.77 8.25 -8.03
CA GLY A 167 7.87 8.38 -6.57
C GLY A 167 9.27 8.76 -6.10
N THR A 168 9.39 8.92 -4.79
CA THR A 168 10.62 9.31 -4.10
C THR A 168 10.88 8.41 -2.89
N ASP A 169 12.13 8.29 -2.47
CA ASP A 169 12.46 7.62 -1.21
C ASP A 169 11.92 8.43 -0.02
N VAL A 170 11.09 7.81 0.82
CA VAL A 170 10.48 8.47 1.99
C VAL A 170 11.50 8.85 3.07
N PHE A 171 12.69 8.25 3.06
CA PHE A 171 13.80 8.61 3.94
C PHE A 171 14.76 9.64 3.33
N GLY A 172 14.50 10.04 2.08
CA GLY A 172 15.28 11.06 1.37
C GLY A 172 14.96 12.50 1.83
N ASN A 173 15.62 13.45 1.18
CA ASN A 173 15.49 14.88 1.51
C ASN A 173 14.46 15.61 0.62
N LYS A 174 13.75 14.92 -0.25
CA LYS A 174 12.74 15.54 -1.10
C LYS A 174 11.46 15.83 -0.31
N GLU A 175 10.86 16.96 -0.60
CA GLU A 175 9.56 17.31 -0.02
C GLU A 175 8.48 16.32 -0.49
N PRO A 176 7.64 15.84 0.44
CA PRO A 176 6.57 14.91 0.12
C PRO A 176 5.54 15.54 -0.82
N PHE A 177 5.08 14.76 -1.78
CA PHE A 177 4.04 15.18 -2.70
C PHE A 177 3.20 13.99 -3.13
N VAL A 178 1.99 13.91 -2.61
CA VAL A 178 1.02 12.85 -2.91
C VAL A 178 -0.03 13.38 -3.86
N VAL A 179 -0.32 12.65 -4.94
CA VAL A 179 -1.31 13.03 -5.95
C VAL A 179 -2.45 12.02 -5.98
N PHE A 180 -3.66 12.51 -6.23
CA PHE A 180 -4.87 11.72 -6.36
C PHE A 180 -5.37 11.70 -7.81
N ALA A 181 -6.20 10.71 -8.15
CA ALA A 181 -6.69 10.51 -9.52
C ALA A 181 -7.43 11.73 -10.08
N ASP A 182 -8.12 12.49 -9.23
CA ASP A 182 -8.85 13.72 -9.56
C ASP A 182 -7.98 14.96 -9.69
N ARG A 183 -6.64 14.84 -9.57
CA ARG A 183 -5.65 15.91 -9.52
C ARG A 183 -5.58 16.68 -8.20
N SER A 184 -6.30 16.27 -7.17
CA SER A 184 -6.04 16.73 -5.82
C SER A 184 -4.65 16.29 -5.36
N TRP A 185 -4.06 17.02 -4.41
CA TRP A 185 -2.73 16.67 -3.92
C TRP A 185 -2.54 17.06 -2.44
N ILE A 186 -1.55 16.43 -1.82
CA ILE A 186 -1.03 16.74 -0.50
C ILE A 186 0.46 17.06 -0.62
N SER A 187 0.86 18.21 -0.06
CA SER A 187 2.25 18.64 0.10
C SER A 187 2.71 18.53 1.56
N GLN A 188 3.92 19.01 1.83
CA GLN A 188 4.40 19.20 3.20
C GLN A 188 3.60 20.26 3.97
N ASN A 189 3.03 21.26 3.30
CA ASN A 189 2.44 22.45 3.93
C ASN A 189 0.90 22.45 3.92
N GLY A 190 0.26 21.65 3.07
CA GLY A 190 -1.19 21.66 2.94
C GLY A 190 -1.73 20.63 1.97
N LYS A 191 -3.03 20.76 1.69
CA LYS A 191 -3.74 19.94 0.72
C LYS A 191 -4.60 20.79 -0.20
N TYR A 192 -4.68 20.40 -1.48
CA TYR A 192 -5.48 21.06 -2.49
C TYR A 192 -6.53 20.11 -3.06
N ASN A 193 -7.78 20.52 -3.02
CA ASN A 193 -8.90 19.80 -3.61
C ASN A 193 -9.17 20.35 -5.03
N ALA A 194 -8.86 19.56 -6.04
CA ALA A 194 -9.01 19.97 -7.45
C ALA A 194 -10.47 20.16 -7.85
N SER A 195 -11.41 19.45 -7.21
CA SER A 195 -12.85 19.56 -7.54
C SER A 195 -13.47 20.87 -7.06
N THR A 196 -12.96 21.43 -5.96
CA THR A 196 -13.47 22.69 -5.38
C THR A 196 -12.55 23.88 -5.63
N GLY A 197 -11.30 23.64 -6.00
CA GLY A 197 -10.25 24.66 -6.10
C GLY A 197 -9.75 25.16 -4.73
N GLU A 198 -10.11 24.49 -3.64
CA GLU A 198 -9.78 24.93 -2.30
C GLU A 198 -8.43 24.38 -1.83
N TYR A 199 -7.59 25.27 -1.31
CA TYR A 199 -6.36 24.91 -0.61
C TYR A 199 -6.50 25.08 0.89
N THR A 200 -6.14 24.05 1.64
CA THR A 200 -6.15 24.05 3.12
C THR A 200 -4.72 23.86 3.64
N ALA A 201 -4.15 24.90 4.26
CA ALA A 201 -2.84 24.81 4.90
C ALA A 201 -2.90 23.93 6.17
N PHE A 202 -1.85 23.14 6.42
CA PHE A 202 -1.74 22.37 7.66
C PHE A 202 -1.38 23.28 8.84
N LYS A 203 -1.94 22.95 10.00
CA LYS A 203 -1.59 23.64 11.24
C LYS A 203 -0.11 23.43 11.56
N GLY A 204 0.63 24.53 11.65
CA GLY A 204 2.08 24.49 11.91
C GLY A 204 2.95 24.28 10.67
N ALA A 205 2.38 24.42 9.48
CA ALA A 205 3.18 24.44 8.24
C ALA A 205 4.30 25.48 8.33
N LYS A 206 5.50 25.10 7.88
CA LYS A 206 6.69 25.98 7.94
C LYS A 206 6.87 26.85 6.69
N GLY A 207 6.13 26.55 5.64
CA GLY A 207 6.16 27.22 4.35
C GLY A 207 4.77 27.50 3.82
N LYS A 208 4.71 28.11 2.65
CA LYS A 208 3.50 28.35 1.86
C LYS A 208 3.69 27.71 0.49
N ASP A 209 2.71 26.93 0.08
CA ASP A 209 2.73 26.31 -1.25
C ASP A 209 2.41 27.33 -2.34
N ASP A 210 3.12 27.23 -3.46
CA ASP A 210 2.70 27.83 -4.71
C ASP A 210 1.72 26.85 -5.41
N ILE A 211 0.44 27.21 -5.37
CA ILE A 211 -0.63 26.35 -5.86
C ILE A 211 -0.50 26.11 -7.36
N ASP A 212 -0.13 27.12 -8.13
CA ASP A 212 0.00 27.00 -9.59
C ASP A 212 1.21 26.11 -9.95
N GLU A 213 2.33 26.25 -9.24
CA GLU A 213 3.49 25.38 -9.41
C GLU A 213 3.14 23.92 -9.09
N LEU A 214 2.48 23.66 -7.95
CA LEU A 214 2.12 22.30 -7.53
C LEU A 214 1.03 21.68 -8.42
N ASN A 215 0.08 22.46 -8.91
CA ASN A 215 -0.89 22.01 -9.92
C ASN A 215 -0.19 21.60 -11.23
N ASN A 216 0.78 22.39 -11.69
CA ASN A 216 1.57 22.03 -12.85
C ASN A 216 2.42 20.78 -12.61
N ARG A 217 3.03 20.62 -11.45
CA ARG A 217 3.76 19.42 -11.05
C ARG A 217 2.83 18.20 -11.06
N CYS A 218 1.65 18.30 -10.46
CA CYS A 218 0.64 17.24 -10.46
C CYS A 218 0.27 16.83 -11.90
N ASN A 219 -0.11 17.77 -12.75
CA ASN A 219 -0.49 17.50 -14.13
C ASN A 219 0.65 16.88 -14.95
N ASN A 220 1.88 17.30 -14.71
CA ASN A 220 3.07 16.76 -15.38
C ASN A 220 3.31 15.29 -15.02
N LEU A 221 3.10 14.87 -13.77
CA LEU A 221 3.22 13.46 -13.38
C LEU A 221 2.28 12.57 -14.22
N PHE A 222 1.03 12.96 -14.38
CA PHE A 222 0.07 12.21 -15.18
C PHE A 222 0.40 12.26 -16.69
N THR A 223 0.83 13.41 -17.17
CA THR A 223 1.20 13.57 -18.58
C THR A 223 2.40 12.72 -18.94
N VAL A 224 3.44 12.74 -18.13
CA VAL A 224 4.65 11.95 -18.33
C VAL A 224 4.34 10.47 -18.24
N SER A 225 3.55 10.04 -17.23
CA SER A 225 3.14 8.64 -17.11
C SER A 225 2.42 8.14 -18.36
N ARG A 226 1.49 8.94 -18.90
CA ARG A 226 0.80 8.61 -20.15
C ARG A 226 1.78 8.53 -21.33
N MET A 227 2.69 9.50 -21.46
CA MET A 227 3.68 9.50 -22.55
C MET A 227 4.61 8.28 -22.49
N ILE A 228 5.00 7.85 -21.29
CA ILE A 228 5.80 6.62 -21.10
C ILE A 228 5.05 5.40 -21.65
N LEU A 229 3.76 5.27 -21.33
CA LEU A 229 2.92 4.14 -21.79
C LEU A 229 2.66 4.22 -23.29
N ASP A 230 2.24 5.38 -23.80
CA ASP A 230 1.86 5.57 -25.21
C ASP A 230 3.04 5.33 -26.15
N ASN A 231 4.26 5.62 -25.73
CA ASN A 231 5.47 5.50 -26.55
C ASN A 231 6.38 4.32 -26.15
N ASN A 232 5.95 3.46 -25.23
CA ASN A 232 6.74 2.31 -24.77
C ASN A 232 8.19 2.67 -24.37
N VAL A 233 8.36 3.81 -23.67
CA VAL A 233 9.66 4.44 -23.40
C VAL A 233 10.64 3.51 -22.70
N TYR A 234 10.18 2.63 -21.81
CA TYR A 234 11.05 1.70 -21.10
C TYR A 234 11.65 0.64 -22.02
N ALA A 235 10.90 0.14 -22.99
CA ALA A 235 11.43 -0.79 -23.96
C ALA A 235 12.49 -0.12 -24.88
N GLU A 236 12.29 1.14 -25.27
CA GLU A 236 13.30 1.90 -26.00
C GLU A 236 14.54 2.20 -25.16
N ALA A 237 14.37 2.56 -23.89
CA ALA A 237 15.47 2.95 -23.01
C ALA A 237 16.34 1.76 -22.57
N PHE A 238 15.74 0.58 -22.34
CA PHE A 238 16.41 -0.59 -21.73
C PHE A 238 16.44 -1.82 -22.65
N GLY A 239 15.87 -1.72 -23.84
CA GLY A 239 15.63 -2.85 -24.72
C GLY A 239 14.48 -3.75 -24.23
N ASP A 240 13.99 -4.64 -25.10
CA ASP A 240 13.03 -5.67 -24.72
C ASP A 240 13.70 -6.68 -23.79
N THR A 241 13.77 -6.35 -22.51
CA THR A 241 14.12 -7.32 -21.48
C THR A 241 12.91 -8.24 -21.30
N HIS A 242 12.76 -9.20 -22.21
CA HIS A 242 11.96 -10.36 -21.90
C HIS A 242 12.61 -11.05 -20.70
N VAL A 243 12.07 -10.82 -19.53
CA VAL A 243 12.37 -11.65 -18.35
C VAL A 243 11.85 -13.03 -18.70
N THR A 244 12.69 -13.82 -19.35
CA THR A 244 12.45 -15.25 -19.49
C THR A 244 12.55 -15.82 -18.08
N GLY A 245 11.42 -15.90 -17.40
CA GLY A 245 11.30 -16.66 -16.17
C GLY A 245 11.71 -18.09 -16.46
N LYS A 246 12.84 -18.50 -15.92
CA LYS A 246 13.20 -19.92 -15.77
C LYS A 246 12.79 -20.34 -14.39
#